data_0ac9e911ee18d9415da437d8bb0b1a46
#
_entry.id   0ac9e911ee18d9415da437d8bb0b1a46
#
_cell.length_a   1.000
_cell.length_b   1.000
_cell.length_c   1.000
_cell.angle_alpha   90.00
_cell.angle_beta   90.00
_cell.angle_gamma   90.00
#
_symmetry.space_group_name_H-M   'P 1'
#
loop_
_entity.id
_entity.type
_entity.pdbx_description
1 polymer ?
#
loop_
_entity_poly.entity_id
_entity_poly.type
_entity_poly.pdbx_seq_one_letter_code
_entity_poly.pdbx_strand_id
1 'polypeptide(L)'
;LYLNPVFKAPSVHKYDTEDYRHVDPQFGGDGALLRLRHNTQQLGIRLVLDGVFNHSGDSHAWFDRHNRGTGGACHNPESPWRDWYSFSDDGTALDWLGYASLPKLDYQSESLVNEIYRGEDSIVRHWLQAPWNMDGWRLDVVHMLGEAGGARNNLQHVAGITEAAKETQPDAYIVGEHFGDARQWLQADVEDAAMNYRGFTFPIWGFLANTDISYDPQFIDSQTCMAWMDNYRAGLSHQQQLRMFNQLDSHDTARFKTLLGRDVARLPLAVVWLFTWPGVPCIYYGDEVGLDGKNDPFCRKPFPWQVEKQDSALFALYQRMIALRKKSQALRRGGCQVLYAEDNVVVFVRVLNQQRVLVAINRGEACEVVLPASPLLNVAQWQRKEGHGQLTDGILALPAISATVWMNNVL
;
A
#
# COMPACT_ATOMS: atom_id res chain seq x y z
N LEU A 1 -9.80 -2.60 -5.53
CA LEU A 1 -8.85 -2.10 -6.53
C LEU A 1 -8.48 -0.67 -6.18
N TYR A 2 -7.18 -0.40 -5.99
CA TYR A 2 -6.65 0.95 -5.82
C TYR A 2 -6.17 1.47 -7.19
N LEU A 3 -6.57 2.67 -7.53
CA LEU A 3 -6.15 3.38 -8.74
C LEU A 3 -5.19 4.50 -8.35
N ASN A 4 -4.00 4.54 -8.98
CA ASN A 4 -3.13 5.72 -8.96
C ASN A 4 -3.91 6.94 -9.48
N PRO A 5 -3.40 8.18 -9.36
CA PRO A 5 -4.17 9.36 -9.71
C PRO A 5 -4.81 9.27 -11.10
N VAL A 6 -6.11 9.52 -11.17
CA VAL A 6 -6.90 9.46 -12.41
C VAL A 6 -7.36 10.83 -12.88
N PHE A 7 -7.17 11.87 -12.06
CA PHE A 7 -7.66 13.21 -12.33
C PHE A 7 -6.85 13.88 -13.45
N LYS A 8 -7.46 14.86 -14.09
CA LYS A 8 -6.83 15.61 -15.16
C LYS A 8 -5.53 16.26 -14.67
N ALA A 9 -4.43 15.96 -15.36
CA ALA A 9 -3.10 16.46 -15.05
C ALA A 9 -2.20 16.41 -16.29
N PRO A 10 -1.21 17.32 -16.42
CA PRO A 10 -0.34 17.39 -17.59
C PRO A 10 0.68 16.24 -17.65
N SER A 11 1.17 15.75 -16.51
CA SER A 11 2.16 14.68 -16.48
C SER A 11 1.57 13.29 -16.73
N VAL A 12 2.47 12.33 -16.99
CA VAL A 12 2.09 10.91 -17.09
C VAL A 12 1.75 10.31 -15.72
N HIS A 13 2.40 10.76 -14.65
CA HIS A 13 2.17 10.27 -13.29
C HIS A 13 0.89 10.80 -12.64
N LYS A 14 0.36 11.94 -13.10
CA LYS A 14 -0.89 12.58 -12.66
C LYS A 14 -0.90 13.12 -11.21
N TYR A 15 0.24 13.14 -10.52
CA TYR A 15 0.33 13.75 -9.18
C TYR A 15 0.30 15.29 -9.21
N ASP A 16 0.50 15.92 -10.37
CA ASP A 16 0.36 17.35 -10.63
C ASP A 16 -1.07 17.69 -11.09
N THR A 17 -2.05 17.45 -10.22
CA THR A 17 -3.48 17.56 -10.52
C THR A 17 -3.84 18.96 -11.03
N GLU A 18 -4.41 19.04 -12.23
CA GLU A 18 -4.93 20.26 -12.86
C GLU A 18 -6.43 20.48 -12.59
N ASP A 19 -7.18 19.41 -12.34
CA ASP A 19 -8.61 19.45 -12.05
C ASP A 19 -9.02 18.23 -11.23
N TYR A 20 -9.45 18.43 -9.99
CA TYR A 20 -9.85 17.36 -9.08
C TYR A 20 -11.26 16.80 -9.34
N ARG A 21 -12.03 17.41 -10.23
CA ARG A 21 -13.44 17.06 -10.45
C ARG A 21 -13.68 16.32 -11.76
N HIS A 22 -12.64 16.14 -12.58
CA HIS A 22 -12.74 15.42 -13.85
C HIS A 22 -11.61 14.41 -14.01
N VAL A 23 -11.98 13.26 -14.56
CA VAL A 23 -11.03 12.21 -14.95
C VAL A 23 -10.27 12.65 -16.21
N ASP A 24 -8.98 12.37 -16.24
CA ASP A 24 -8.14 12.71 -17.38
C ASP A 24 -8.67 12.09 -18.69
N PRO A 25 -8.81 12.90 -19.77
CA PRO A 25 -9.26 12.39 -21.06
C PRO A 25 -8.39 11.25 -21.63
N GLN A 26 -7.10 11.18 -21.26
CA GLN A 26 -6.22 10.07 -21.66
C GLN A 26 -6.68 8.71 -21.11
N PHE A 27 -7.42 8.71 -19.98
CA PHE A 27 -8.04 7.50 -19.42
C PHE A 27 -9.48 7.28 -19.90
N GLY A 28 -9.95 8.12 -20.82
CA GLY A 28 -11.32 8.07 -21.37
C GLY A 28 -12.33 8.91 -20.60
N GLY A 29 -11.86 9.81 -19.74
CA GLY A 29 -12.66 10.77 -19.01
C GLY A 29 -13.65 10.15 -18.02
N ASP A 30 -14.56 10.95 -17.52
CA ASP A 30 -15.57 10.61 -16.53
C ASP A 30 -16.40 9.37 -16.90
N GLY A 31 -16.80 9.27 -18.18
CA GLY A 31 -17.56 8.13 -18.65
C GLY A 31 -16.83 6.80 -18.56
N ALA A 32 -15.50 6.78 -18.68
CA ALA A 32 -14.71 5.56 -18.51
C ALA A 32 -14.68 5.12 -17.04
N LEU A 33 -14.51 6.05 -16.11
CA LEU A 33 -14.51 5.73 -14.68
C LEU A 33 -15.89 5.24 -14.22
N LEU A 34 -16.97 5.84 -14.71
CA LEU A 34 -18.32 5.37 -14.42
C LEU A 34 -18.57 3.94 -14.94
N ARG A 35 -18.11 3.63 -16.15
CA ARG A 35 -18.18 2.25 -16.68
C ARG A 35 -17.35 1.28 -15.84
N LEU A 36 -16.14 1.68 -15.43
CA LEU A 36 -15.30 0.86 -14.56
C LEU A 36 -16.01 0.61 -13.22
N ARG A 37 -16.57 1.66 -12.61
CA ARG A 37 -17.33 1.56 -11.35
C ARG A 37 -18.51 0.59 -11.49
N HIS A 38 -19.29 0.74 -12.53
CA HIS A 38 -20.43 -0.16 -12.78
C HIS A 38 -20.00 -1.63 -12.89
N ASN A 39 -18.96 -1.91 -13.69
CA ASN A 39 -18.48 -3.28 -13.91
C ASN A 39 -17.85 -3.88 -12.64
N THR A 40 -17.07 -3.11 -11.90
CA THR A 40 -16.44 -3.57 -10.65
C THR A 40 -17.47 -3.84 -9.56
N GLN A 41 -18.52 -3.02 -9.50
CA GLN A 41 -19.63 -3.21 -8.56
C GLN A 41 -20.37 -4.53 -8.81
N GLN A 42 -20.63 -4.87 -10.06
CA GLN A 42 -21.25 -6.16 -10.43
C GLN A 42 -20.39 -7.36 -10.03
N LEU A 43 -19.06 -7.19 -9.99
CA LEU A 43 -18.10 -8.22 -9.56
C LEU A 43 -17.82 -8.20 -8.05
N GLY A 44 -18.44 -7.30 -7.28
CA GLY A 44 -18.17 -7.12 -5.86
C GLY A 44 -16.78 -6.56 -5.57
N ILE A 45 -16.18 -5.84 -6.53
CA ILE A 45 -14.86 -5.21 -6.39
C ILE A 45 -15.05 -3.75 -5.99
N ARG A 46 -14.40 -3.34 -4.90
CA ARG A 46 -14.36 -1.96 -4.41
C ARG A 46 -13.30 -1.15 -5.15
N LEU A 47 -13.56 0.16 -5.34
CA LEU A 47 -12.62 1.11 -5.95
C LEU A 47 -12.16 2.15 -4.94
N VAL A 48 -10.84 2.30 -4.80
CA VAL A 48 -10.19 3.33 -3.98
C VAL A 48 -9.43 4.26 -4.91
N LEU A 49 -9.65 5.57 -4.77
CA LEU A 49 -8.95 6.60 -5.54
C LEU A 49 -7.72 7.13 -4.80
N ASP A 50 -6.83 7.78 -5.55
CA ASP A 50 -5.67 8.49 -4.99
C ASP A 50 -6.03 9.95 -4.73
N GLY A 51 -5.92 10.38 -3.47
CA GLY A 51 -6.18 11.73 -3.00
C GLY A 51 -4.88 12.52 -2.86
N VAL A 52 -4.52 13.28 -3.90
CA VAL A 52 -3.36 14.14 -3.91
C VAL A 52 -3.74 15.48 -3.29
N PHE A 53 -3.80 15.54 -1.96
CA PHE A 53 -4.31 16.71 -1.22
C PHE A 53 -3.22 17.54 -0.54
N ASN A 54 -1.95 17.12 -0.60
CA ASN A 54 -0.83 17.90 -0.07
C ASN A 54 -0.43 19.08 -1.00
N HIS A 55 -0.64 18.94 -2.28
CA HIS A 55 -0.27 19.91 -3.32
C HIS A 55 -1.23 19.80 -4.50
N SER A 56 -1.25 20.81 -5.36
CA SER A 56 -1.89 20.74 -6.68
C SER A 56 -0.82 20.70 -7.78
N GLY A 57 -1.24 20.57 -9.03
CA GLY A 57 -0.37 20.91 -10.17
C GLY A 57 -0.19 22.44 -10.29
N ASP A 58 0.92 22.89 -10.80
CA ASP A 58 1.18 24.31 -11.06
C ASP A 58 0.32 24.87 -12.20
N SER A 59 -0.24 24.00 -13.02
CA SER A 59 -1.20 24.32 -14.08
C SER A 59 -2.65 24.38 -13.60
N HIS A 60 -2.94 24.01 -12.35
CA HIS A 60 -4.28 24.11 -11.78
C HIS A 60 -4.79 25.56 -11.82
N ALA A 61 -6.07 25.76 -12.12
CA ALA A 61 -6.68 27.08 -12.20
C ALA A 61 -6.47 27.92 -10.91
N TRP A 62 -6.43 27.28 -9.75
CA TRP A 62 -6.18 27.92 -8.46
C TRP A 62 -4.79 28.55 -8.36
N PHE A 63 -3.77 27.93 -9.01
CA PHE A 63 -2.38 28.41 -8.97
C PHE A 63 -1.98 29.21 -10.20
N ASP A 64 -2.28 28.69 -11.41
CA ASP A 64 -2.05 29.31 -12.73
C ASP A 64 -0.62 29.85 -12.95
N ARG A 65 0.39 29.02 -12.72
CA ARG A 65 1.79 29.39 -12.99
C ARG A 65 2.01 29.87 -14.42
N HIS A 66 1.28 29.31 -15.37
CA HIS A 66 1.44 29.57 -16.81
C HIS A 66 0.63 30.76 -17.31
N ASN A 67 -0.01 31.51 -16.40
CA ASN A 67 -0.80 32.71 -16.69
C ASN A 67 -1.83 32.50 -17.82
N ARG A 68 -2.62 31.47 -17.70
CA ARG A 68 -3.68 31.10 -18.67
C ARG A 68 -4.94 31.97 -18.52
N GLY A 69 -4.87 32.98 -17.67
CA GLY A 69 -5.96 33.97 -17.47
C GLY A 69 -7.01 33.57 -16.45
N THR A 70 -6.76 32.61 -15.59
CA THR A 70 -7.68 32.24 -14.51
C THR A 70 -7.59 33.18 -13.32
N GLY A 71 -6.53 34.00 -13.22
CA GLY A 71 -6.28 34.85 -12.06
C GLY A 71 -5.78 34.09 -10.85
N GLY A 72 -5.11 32.95 -11.06
CA GLY A 72 -4.62 32.07 -10.00
C GLY A 72 -3.56 32.70 -9.10
N ALA A 73 -3.30 32.03 -8.01
CA ALA A 73 -2.48 32.52 -6.89
C ALA A 73 -1.02 32.84 -7.22
N CYS A 74 -0.44 32.22 -8.27
CA CYS A 74 1.00 32.31 -8.54
C CYS A 74 1.44 33.75 -8.80
N HIS A 75 0.71 34.48 -9.65
CA HIS A 75 1.08 35.80 -10.11
C HIS A 75 0.14 36.93 -9.63
N ASN A 76 -0.95 36.59 -8.98
CA ASN A 76 -1.95 37.53 -8.50
C ASN A 76 -2.05 37.52 -6.98
N PRO A 77 -1.48 38.48 -6.25
CA PRO A 77 -1.63 38.59 -4.80
C PRO A 77 -3.08 38.76 -4.33
N GLU A 78 -3.96 39.31 -5.19
CA GLU A 78 -5.39 39.50 -4.91
C GLU A 78 -6.24 38.30 -5.37
N SER A 79 -5.63 37.20 -5.76
CA SER A 79 -6.33 36.00 -6.16
C SER A 79 -7.21 35.48 -5.02
N PRO A 80 -8.44 35.02 -5.28
CA PRO A 80 -9.29 34.38 -4.26
C PRO A 80 -8.68 33.07 -3.73
N TRP A 81 -7.64 32.53 -4.40
CA TRP A 81 -6.93 31.33 -4.00
C TRP A 81 -5.53 31.63 -3.44
N ARG A 82 -5.19 32.92 -3.18
CA ARG A 82 -3.85 33.29 -2.71
C ARG A 82 -3.49 32.63 -1.40
N ASP A 83 -4.42 32.55 -0.46
CA ASP A 83 -4.29 31.92 0.84
C ASP A 83 -4.40 30.38 0.82
N TRP A 84 -4.69 29.80 -0.37
CA TRP A 84 -4.67 28.34 -0.54
C TRP A 84 -3.28 27.77 -0.68
N TYR A 85 -2.29 28.60 -0.85
CA TYR A 85 -0.89 28.22 -1.03
C TYR A 85 0.01 28.95 -0.06
N SER A 86 1.09 28.29 0.34
CA SER A 86 2.12 28.90 1.17
C SER A 86 3.15 29.62 0.30
N PHE A 87 3.54 30.82 0.71
CA PHE A 87 4.57 31.62 0.04
C PHE A 87 5.63 32.03 1.07
N SER A 88 6.89 32.11 0.63
CA SER A 88 7.99 32.69 1.39
C SER A 88 7.92 34.22 1.37
N ASP A 89 8.74 34.89 2.19
CA ASP A 89 8.75 36.35 2.33
C ASP A 89 9.10 37.08 1.02
N ASP A 90 9.82 36.45 0.11
CA ASP A 90 10.16 36.96 -1.21
C ASP A 90 9.05 36.75 -2.27
N GLY A 91 7.93 36.14 -1.86
CA GLY A 91 6.78 35.86 -2.72
C GLY A 91 6.89 34.56 -3.53
N THR A 92 7.94 33.77 -3.35
CA THR A 92 8.08 32.46 -4.00
C THR A 92 7.16 31.44 -3.34
N ALA A 93 6.37 30.73 -4.16
CA ALA A 93 5.51 29.66 -3.64
C ALA A 93 6.34 28.51 -3.10
N LEU A 94 5.94 27.99 -1.95
CA LEU A 94 6.48 26.75 -1.42
C LEU A 94 5.95 25.57 -2.23
N ASP A 95 6.74 24.54 -2.38
CA ASP A 95 6.42 23.35 -3.15
C ASP A 95 6.75 22.06 -2.40
N TRP A 96 6.39 20.94 -3.00
CA TRP A 96 6.73 19.63 -2.45
C TRP A 96 8.19 19.29 -2.79
N LEU A 97 9.06 19.29 -1.77
CA LEU A 97 10.46 18.85 -1.84
C LEU A 97 11.31 19.50 -2.95
N GLY A 98 11.02 20.75 -3.34
CA GLY A 98 11.74 21.46 -4.39
C GLY A 98 11.20 21.24 -5.81
N TYR A 99 10.06 20.54 -5.93
CA TYR A 99 9.38 20.34 -7.22
C TYR A 99 8.41 21.48 -7.51
N ALA A 100 8.87 22.51 -8.22
CA ALA A 100 8.09 23.71 -8.52
C ALA A 100 6.75 23.43 -9.23
N SER A 101 6.63 22.29 -9.93
CA SER A 101 5.37 21.85 -10.56
C SER A 101 4.30 21.41 -9.55
N LEU A 102 4.65 21.30 -8.25
CA LEU A 102 3.80 20.76 -7.17
C LEU A 102 3.67 21.78 -6.03
N PRO A 103 3.01 22.96 -6.27
CA PRO A 103 2.83 23.98 -5.25
C PRO A 103 2.02 23.45 -4.07
N LYS A 104 2.54 23.70 -2.85
CA LYS A 104 2.01 23.16 -1.62
C LYS A 104 0.74 23.91 -1.19
N LEU A 105 -0.31 23.14 -0.90
CA LEU A 105 -1.55 23.64 -0.34
C LEU A 105 -1.40 24.00 1.15
N ASP A 106 -2.06 25.07 1.59
CA ASP A 106 -2.03 25.57 2.97
C ASP A 106 -3.40 25.46 3.64
N TYR A 107 -3.52 24.53 4.54
CA TYR A 107 -4.75 24.24 5.25
C TYR A 107 -5.12 25.25 6.37
N GLN A 108 -4.37 26.35 6.49
CA GLN A 108 -4.83 27.52 7.26
C GLN A 108 -6.03 28.19 6.59
N SER A 109 -6.18 28.05 5.28
CA SER A 109 -7.30 28.61 4.54
C SER A 109 -8.57 27.80 4.76
N GLU A 110 -9.54 28.40 5.43
CA GLU A 110 -10.87 27.79 5.66
C GLU A 110 -11.60 27.51 4.34
N SER A 111 -11.39 28.32 3.32
CA SER A 111 -11.99 28.11 1.99
C SER A 111 -11.37 26.90 1.28
N LEU A 112 -10.05 26.67 1.39
CA LEU A 112 -9.43 25.45 0.92
C LEU A 112 -9.93 24.22 1.68
N VAL A 113 -10.00 24.30 3.00
CA VAL A 113 -10.53 23.20 3.84
C VAL A 113 -11.94 22.83 3.43
N ASN A 114 -12.79 23.82 3.13
CA ASN A 114 -14.16 23.59 2.64
C ASN A 114 -14.16 22.92 1.26
N GLU A 115 -13.28 23.33 0.35
CA GLU A 115 -13.17 22.74 -0.99
C GLU A 115 -12.66 21.29 -0.93
N ILE A 116 -11.65 21.01 -0.11
CA ILE A 116 -11.06 19.67 -0.06
C ILE A 116 -11.97 18.68 0.66
N TYR A 117 -12.45 18.98 1.88
CA TYR A 117 -13.17 17.95 2.65
C TYR A 117 -14.39 18.42 3.47
N ARG A 118 -14.44 19.69 3.97
CA ARG A 118 -15.49 20.07 4.92
C ARG A 118 -16.83 20.40 4.26
N GLY A 119 -16.79 21.06 3.10
CA GLY A 119 -18.00 21.45 2.37
C GLY A 119 -18.84 20.26 1.92
N GLU A 120 -20.14 20.46 1.77
CA GLU A 120 -21.07 19.42 1.32
C GLU A 120 -20.73 18.90 -0.09
N ASP A 121 -20.22 19.76 -0.97
CA ASP A 121 -19.73 19.42 -2.31
C ASP A 121 -18.20 19.41 -2.37
N SER A 122 -17.52 19.09 -1.26
CA SER A 122 -16.07 18.99 -1.23
C SER A 122 -15.54 17.86 -2.13
N ILE A 123 -14.29 17.97 -2.55
CA ILE A 123 -13.66 16.98 -3.43
C ILE A 123 -13.73 15.58 -2.80
N VAL A 124 -13.43 15.45 -1.51
CA VAL A 124 -13.49 14.17 -0.79
C VAL A 124 -14.88 13.55 -0.88
N ARG A 125 -15.94 14.33 -0.67
CA ARG A 125 -17.34 13.86 -0.69
C ARG A 125 -17.82 13.60 -2.11
N HIS A 126 -17.49 14.45 -3.06
CA HIS A 126 -17.91 14.36 -4.46
C HIS A 126 -17.70 12.96 -5.04
N TRP A 127 -16.54 12.39 -4.87
CA TRP A 127 -16.19 11.09 -5.46
C TRP A 127 -16.80 9.90 -4.68
N LEU A 128 -17.17 10.10 -3.44
CA LEU A 128 -17.83 9.07 -2.62
C LEU A 128 -19.35 9.03 -2.77
N GLN A 129 -19.94 10.07 -3.36
CA GLN A 129 -21.38 10.18 -3.62
C GLN A 129 -21.75 9.68 -5.03
N ALA A 130 -23.06 9.56 -5.27
CA ALA A 130 -23.58 9.32 -6.62
C ALA A 130 -23.22 10.48 -7.56
N PRO A 131 -22.87 10.20 -8.82
CA PRO A 131 -22.95 8.89 -9.47
C PRO A 131 -21.69 8.02 -9.28
N TRP A 132 -20.62 8.55 -8.67
CA TRP A 132 -19.31 7.93 -8.57
C TRP A 132 -19.30 6.74 -7.60
N ASN A 133 -19.79 6.95 -6.37
CA ASN A 133 -19.87 5.94 -5.30
C ASN A 133 -18.55 5.18 -5.10
N MET A 134 -17.41 5.88 -5.06
CA MET A 134 -16.11 5.26 -4.79
C MET A 134 -16.07 4.74 -3.35
N ASP A 135 -15.21 3.77 -3.08
CA ASP A 135 -15.20 3.04 -1.81
C ASP A 135 -14.08 3.51 -0.86
N GLY A 136 -13.38 4.59 -1.17
CA GLY A 136 -12.36 5.16 -0.29
C GLY A 136 -11.26 5.93 -0.99
N TRP A 137 -10.27 6.33 -0.19
CA TRP A 137 -9.13 7.13 -0.60
C TRP A 137 -7.80 6.52 -0.13
N ARG A 138 -6.81 6.50 -1.00
CA ARG A 138 -5.42 6.48 -0.60
C ARG A 138 -4.96 7.93 -0.54
N LEU A 139 -4.38 8.36 0.56
CA LEU A 139 -3.92 9.73 0.76
C LEU A 139 -2.43 9.83 0.44
N ASP A 140 -2.12 10.56 -0.62
CA ASP A 140 -0.77 10.80 -1.10
C ASP A 140 0.02 11.68 -0.13
N VAL A 141 1.27 11.30 0.16
CA VAL A 141 2.19 11.99 1.09
C VAL A 141 1.50 12.60 2.31
N VAL A 142 0.53 11.90 2.85
CA VAL A 142 -0.42 12.40 3.86
C VAL A 142 0.28 12.98 5.09
N HIS A 143 1.46 12.47 5.45
CA HIS A 143 2.27 12.95 6.58
C HIS A 143 2.83 14.37 6.38
N MET A 144 2.79 14.90 5.15
CA MET A 144 3.27 16.25 4.83
C MET A 144 2.13 17.27 4.69
N LEU A 145 0.88 16.83 4.58
CA LEU A 145 -0.29 17.69 4.51
C LEU A 145 -0.43 18.53 5.78
N GLY A 146 -0.73 19.83 5.66
CA GLY A 146 -0.90 20.68 6.83
C GLY A 146 -0.82 22.16 6.52
N GLU A 147 -0.46 22.95 7.53
CA GLU A 147 -0.50 24.40 7.55
C GLU A 147 0.88 25.03 7.48
N ALA A 148 0.92 26.32 7.06
CA ALA A 148 2.11 27.18 7.03
C ALA A 148 3.28 26.55 6.26
N GLY A 149 3.00 25.94 5.10
CA GLY A 149 4.01 25.30 4.25
C GLY A 149 4.62 24.01 4.81
N GLY A 150 4.19 23.57 6.01
CA GLY A 150 4.63 22.36 6.68
C GLY A 150 3.51 21.37 6.95
N ALA A 151 3.71 20.52 7.98
CA ALA A 151 2.75 19.52 8.44
C ALA A 151 2.07 19.94 9.76
N ARG A 152 2.00 21.24 10.05
CA ARG A 152 1.32 21.72 11.27
C ARG A 152 -0.15 21.34 11.23
N ASN A 153 -0.68 20.88 12.36
CA ASN A 153 -2.06 20.40 12.51
C ASN A 153 -2.44 19.23 11.58
N ASN A 154 -1.43 18.49 11.06
CA ASN A 154 -1.64 17.38 10.13
C ASN A 154 -2.70 16.39 10.60
N LEU A 155 -2.60 15.86 11.83
CA LEU A 155 -3.56 14.88 12.36
C LEU A 155 -5.01 15.42 12.35
N GLN A 156 -5.21 16.73 12.61
CA GLN A 156 -6.53 17.36 12.61
C GLN A 156 -7.13 17.37 11.19
N HIS A 157 -6.30 17.69 10.18
CA HIS A 157 -6.78 17.73 8.79
C HIS A 157 -7.01 16.34 8.23
N VAL A 158 -6.16 15.36 8.55
CA VAL A 158 -6.35 13.96 8.17
C VAL A 158 -7.61 13.39 8.82
N ALA A 159 -7.85 13.70 10.11
CA ALA A 159 -9.10 13.36 10.79
C ALA A 159 -10.32 13.94 10.08
N GLY A 160 -10.27 15.22 9.70
CA GLY A 160 -11.36 15.89 8.97
C GLY A 160 -11.64 15.27 7.61
N ILE A 161 -10.62 14.87 6.86
CA ILE A 161 -10.76 14.12 5.60
C ILE A 161 -11.44 12.78 5.84
N THR A 162 -11.01 12.05 6.86
CA THR A 162 -11.58 10.74 7.21
C THR A 162 -13.03 10.85 7.68
N GLU A 163 -13.33 11.82 8.52
CA GLU A 163 -14.68 12.10 8.99
C GLU A 163 -15.62 12.42 7.83
N ALA A 164 -15.24 13.36 6.96
CA ALA A 164 -15.98 13.70 5.76
C ALA A 164 -16.23 12.51 4.85
N ALA A 165 -15.21 11.67 4.66
CA ALA A 165 -15.33 10.46 3.85
C ALA A 165 -16.32 9.47 4.47
N LYS A 166 -16.24 9.22 5.78
CA LYS A 166 -17.09 8.23 6.48
C LYS A 166 -18.51 8.72 6.72
N GLU A 167 -18.72 10.02 6.87
CA GLU A 167 -20.07 10.60 6.88
C GLU A 167 -20.79 10.41 5.53
N THR A 168 -20.03 10.48 4.45
CA THR A 168 -20.56 10.31 3.09
C THR A 168 -20.73 8.84 2.72
N GLN A 169 -19.74 8.02 3.02
CA GLN A 169 -19.70 6.59 2.78
C GLN A 169 -19.15 5.89 4.03
N PRO A 170 -20.02 5.36 4.91
CA PRO A 170 -19.59 4.79 6.22
C PRO A 170 -18.54 3.68 6.12
N ASP A 171 -18.54 2.92 5.04
CA ASP A 171 -17.58 1.85 4.77
C ASP A 171 -16.35 2.33 3.95
N ALA A 172 -16.16 3.64 3.76
CA ALA A 172 -15.02 4.17 3.04
C ALA A 172 -13.71 3.70 3.69
N TYR A 173 -12.78 3.21 2.85
CA TYR A 173 -11.46 2.77 3.28
C TYR A 173 -10.45 3.89 3.08
N ILE A 174 -9.85 4.34 4.17
CA ILE A 174 -8.85 5.42 4.17
C ILE A 174 -7.49 4.82 4.46
N VAL A 175 -6.59 4.88 3.49
CA VAL A 175 -5.23 4.36 3.59
C VAL A 175 -4.22 5.45 3.33
N GLY A 176 -3.35 5.74 4.31
CA GLY A 176 -2.31 6.75 4.19
C GLY A 176 -1.03 6.20 3.56
N GLU A 177 -0.37 7.04 2.78
CA GLU A 177 0.99 6.76 2.34
C GLU A 177 2.00 7.25 3.38
N HIS A 178 2.74 6.29 3.95
CA HIS A 178 3.81 6.56 4.89
C HIS A 178 5.00 5.65 4.60
N PHE A 179 6.09 6.22 4.11
CA PHE A 179 7.37 5.50 4.01
C PHE A 179 8.01 5.28 5.38
N GLY A 180 7.67 6.14 6.34
CA GLY A 180 8.11 6.08 7.73
C GLY A 180 7.16 5.31 8.64
N ASP A 181 7.13 5.73 9.90
CA ASP A 181 6.28 5.13 10.94
C ASP A 181 4.89 5.76 10.92
N ALA A 182 3.89 5.01 10.50
CA ALA A 182 2.49 5.44 10.43
C ALA A 182 1.71 5.28 11.74
N ARG A 183 2.34 4.74 12.81
CA ARG A 183 1.60 4.36 14.03
C ARG A 183 0.86 5.53 14.68
N GLN A 184 1.37 6.75 14.60
CA GLN A 184 0.67 7.90 15.19
C GLN A 184 -0.70 8.19 14.54
N TRP A 185 -0.83 8.00 13.22
CA TRP A 185 -2.12 8.17 12.50
C TRP A 185 -3.07 7.02 12.79
N LEU A 186 -2.55 5.81 12.84
CA LEU A 186 -3.32 4.61 13.13
C LEU A 186 -3.79 4.58 14.59
N GLN A 187 -2.95 4.96 15.55
CA GLN A 187 -3.29 5.01 16.97
C GLN A 187 -4.27 6.16 17.29
N ALA A 188 -4.22 7.26 16.54
CA ALA A 188 -5.19 8.34 16.64
C ALA A 188 -6.52 8.03 15.92
N ASP A 189 -6.61 6.86 15.25
CA ASP A 189 -7.78 6.39 14.49
C ASP A 189 -8.22 7.36 13.37
N VAL A 190 -7.25 8.09 12.81
CA VAL A 190 -7.49 9.03 11.70
C VAL A 190 -7.29 8.41 10.33
N GLU A 191 -6.76 7.19 10.27
CA GLU A 191 -6.65 6.36 9.07
C GLU A 191 -7.07 4.93 9.40
N ASP A 192 -7.71 4.22 8.46
CA ASP A 192 -8.02 2.80 8.63
C ASP A 192 -6.78 1.92 8.52
N ALA A 193 -5.84 2.33 7.68
CA ALA A 193 -4.61 1.61 7.37
C ALA A 193 -3.55 2.53 6.80
N ALA A 194 -2.34 2.01 6.70
CA ALA A 194 -1.25 2.63 5.94
C ALA A 194 -0.68 1.64 4.92
N MET A 195 -0.08 2.16 3.85
CA MET A 195 0.83 1.39 3.00
C MET A 195 1.98 0.90 3.86
N ASN A 196 2.08 -0.42 4.05
CA ASN A 196 2.88 -1.02 5.12
C ASN A 196 4.37 -1.16 4.77
N TYR A 197 4.99 -0.07 4.34
CA TYR A 197 6.42 -0.05 4.02
C TYR A 197 7.27 -0.45 5.22
N ARG A 198 7.08 0.24 6.35
CA ARG A 198 7.90 0.05 7.54
C ARG A 198 7.68 -1.29 8.24
N GLY A 199 6.45 -1.78 8.26
CA GLY A 199 6.10 -3.01 9.00
C GLY A 199 6.11 -4.28 8.15
N PHE A 200 6.26 -4.17 6.82
CA PHE A 200 6.28 -5.33 5.92
C PHE A 200 7.30 -5.20 4.80
N THR A 201 7.21 -4.16 3.95
CA THR A 201 8.01 -4.07 2.72
C THR A 201 9.52 -4.06 3.02
N PHE A 202 9.98 -3.14 3.86
CA PHE A 202 11.42 -2.98 4.13
C PHE A 202 12.06 -4.14 4.87
N PRO A 203 11.44 -4.75 5.89
CA PRO A 203 11.98 -5.98 6.48
C PRO A 203 12.13 -7.13 5.45
N ILE A 204 11.14 -7.27 4.54
CA ILE A 204 11.21 -8.26 3.46
C ILE A 204 12.35 -7.95 2.48
N TRP A 205 12.56 -6.67 2.14
CA TRP A 205 13.67 -6.27 1.27
C TRP A 205 15.03 -6.60 1.89
N GLY A 206 15.24 -6.22 3.15
CA GLY A 206 16.48 -6.52 3.87
C GLY A 206 16.73 -8.04 4.00
N PHE A 207 15.66 -8.81 4.27
CA PHE A 207 15.78 -10.25 4.44
C PHE A 207 15.92 -11.02 3.12
N LEU A 208 15.15 -10.73 2.08
CA LEU A 208 15.14 -11.52 0.84
C LEU A 208 16.00 -10.92 -0.27
N ALA A 209 16.03 -9.58 -0.39
CA ALA A 209 16.75 -8.89 -1.46
C ALA A 209 18.08 -8.27 -1.02
N ASN A 210 18.39 -8.30 0.28
CA ASN A 210 19.61 -7.74 0.86
C ASN A 210 19.81 -6.24 0.54
N THR A 211 18.72 -5.47 0.54
CA THR A 211 18.74 -4.03 0.23
C THR A 211 17.82 -3.23 1.16
N ASP A 212 18.10 -1.96 1.33
CA ASP A 212 17.25 -1.01 2.04
C ASP A 212 16.44 -0.11 1.09
N ILE A 213 15.73 0.87 1.65
CA ILE A 213 14.92 1.83 0.89
C ILE A 213 15.75 2.76 -0.02
N SER A 214 17.01 3.01 0.32
CA SER A 214 17.94 3.81 -0.48
C SER A 214 18.60 2.99 -1.58
N TYR A 215 18.24 1.71 -1.67
CA TYR A 215 18.86 0.70 -2.54
C TYR A 215 20.31 0.39 -2.18
N ASP A 216 20.72 0.73 -0.96
CA ASP A 216 22.01 0.35 -0.43
C ASP A 216 22.00 -1.09 0.09
N PRO A 217 23.13 -1.81 0.03
CA PRO A 217 23.22 -3.16 0.56
C PRO A 217 22.86 -3.22 2.04
N GLN A 218 21.82 -3.95 2.38
CA GLN A 218 21.39 -4.20 3.75
C GLN A 218 21.07 -5.68 3.93
N PHE A 219 21.92 -6.38 4.66
CA PHE A 219 21.69 -7.78 5.01
C PHE A 219 21.15 -7.86 6.44
N ILE A 220 19.98 -8.44 6.59
CA ILE A 220 19.42 -8.79 7.90
C ILE A 220 19.12 -10.29 7.96
N ASP A 221 19.33 -10.90 9.13
CA ASP A 221 18.94 -12.28 9.38
C ASP A 221 17.43 -12.39 9.69
N SER A 222 16.95 -13.61 9.85
CA SER A 222 15.56 -13.88 10.15
C SER A 222 15.12 -13.33 11.51
N GLN A 223 16.01 -13.36 12.51
CA GLN A 223 15.74 -12.84 13.84
C GLN A 223 15.54 -11.31 13.81
N THR A 224 16.43 -10.59 13.15
CA THR A 224 16.33 -9.13 12.96
C THR A 224 15.08 -8.76 12.16
N CYS A 225 14.81 -9.50 11.08
CA CYS A 225 13.60 -9.30 10.26
C CYS A 225 12.33 -9.45 11.10
N MET A 226 12.21 -10.53 11.85
CA MET A 226 11.03 -10.79 12.67
C MET A 226 10.92 -9.82 13.84
N ALA A 227 12.04 -9.46 14.49
CA ALA A 227 12.05 -8.45 15.54
C ALA A 227 11.55 -7.08 15.03
N TRP A 228 11.96 -6.69 13.83
CA TRP A 228 11.47 -5.47 13.18
C TRP A 228 9.96 -5.51 12.93
N MET A 229 9.49 -6.58 12.26
CA MET A 229 8.06 -6.75 11.94
C MET A 229 7.19 -6.83 13.19
N ASP A 230 7.63 -7.55 14.24
CA ASP A 230 6.93 -7.70 15.50
C ASP A 230 6.91 -6.40 16.32
N ASN A 231 8.02 -5.67 16.38
CA ASN A 231 8.08 -4.36 17.03
C ASN A 231 7.09 -3.37 16.40
N TYR A 232 7.03 -3.34 15.06
CA TYR A 232 6.10 -2.45 14.38
C TYR A 232 4.64 -2.81 14.68
N ARG A 233 4.27 -4.08 14.52
CA ARG A 233 2.88 -4.52 14.75
C ARG A 233 2.46 -4.51 16.21
N ALA A 234 3.39 -4.60 17.18
CA ALA A 234 3.09 -4.51 18.60
C ALA A 234 2.50 -3.14 19.00
N GLY A 235 2.79 -2.08 18.24
CA GLY A 235 2.19 -0.77 18.41
C GLY A 235 0.79 -0.61 17.79
N LEU A 236 0.22 -1.67 17.21
CA LEU A 236 -1.06 -1.65 16.52
C LEU A 236 -2.05 -2.63 17.16
N SER A 237 -3.32 -2.24 17.25
CA SER A 237 -4.39 -3.16 17.64
C SER A 237 -4.49 -4.31 16.63
N HIS A 238 -5.08 -5.43 17.03
CA HIS A 238 -5.29 -6.56 16.13
C HIS A 238 -6.08 -6.18 14.86
N GLN A 239 -7.08 -5.32 14.99
CA GLN A 239 -7.86 -4.84 13.84
C GLN A 239 -7.01 -4.00 12.89
N GLN A 240 -6.18 -3.09 13.41
CA GLN A 240 -5.26 -2.29 12.59
C GLN A 240 -4.26 -3.19 11.87
N GLN A 241 -3.65 -4.17 12.57
CA GLN A 241 -2.75 -5.15 11.92
C GLN A 241 -3.40 -5.87 10.74
N LEU A 242 -4.69 -6.22 10.83
CA LEU A 242 -5.42 -6.91 9.77
C LEU A 242 -5.80 -6.00 8.58
N ARG A 243 -5.82 -4.69 8.79
CA ARG A 243 -6.16 -3.70 7.76
C ARG A 243 -4.94 -3.16 7.02
N MET A 244 -3.72 -3.30 7.59
CA MET A 244 -2.49 -2.79 6.98
C MET A 244 -2.34 -3.25 5.53
N PHE A 245 -1.94 -2.32 4.65
CA PHE A 245 -1.85 -2.55 3.20
C PHE A 245 -0.44 -3.08 2.88
N ASN A 246 -0.27 -4.41 2.91
CA ASN A 246 1.02 -5.07 2.67
C ASN A 246 1.33 -5.12 1.18
N GLN A 247 2.52 -4.73 0.80
CA GLN A 247 3.01 -4.70 -0.57
C GLN A 247 4.48 -5.11 -0.64
N LEU A 248 4.92 -5.68 -1.75
CA LEU A 248 6.33 -5.98 -1.99
C LEU A 248 7.07 -4.79 -2.61
N ASP A 249 6.36 -4.00 -3.39
CA ASP A 249 6.81 -2.79 -4.08
C ASP A 249 5.61 -1.92 -4.45
N SER A 250 5.87 -0.82 -5.15
CA SER A 250 4.82 0.11 -5.60
C SER A 250 5.25 0.86 -6.86
N HIS A 251 4.42 1.83 -7.27
CA HIS A 251 4.73 2.77 -8.35
C HIS A 251 5.84 3.78 -8.01
N ASP A 252 6.26 3.86 -6.73
CA ASP A 252 7.31 4.77 -6.24
C ASP A 252 8.63 4.07 -5.95
N THR A 253 8.66 2.75 -6.13
CA THR A 253 9.83 1.94 -5.79
C THR A 253 10.26 1.06 -6.96
N ALA A 254 11.49 0.57 -6.93
CA ALA A 254 11.89 -0.50 -7.83
C ALA A 254 11.05 -1.75 -7.57
N ARG A 255 10.74 -2.50 -8.63
CA ARG A 255 10.00 -3.74 -8.50
C ARG A 255 10.80 -4.78 -7.74
N PHE A 256 10.15 -5.52 -6.87
CA PHE A 256 10.79 -6.47 -5.97
C PHE A 256 11.60 -7.53 -6.73
N LYS A 257 11.08 -8.01 -7.86
CA LYS A 257 11.84 -8.90 -8.76
C LYS A 257 13.18 -8.29 -9.19
N THR A 258 13.23 -6.99 -9.46
CA THR A 258 14.46 -6.29 -9.85
C THR A 258 15.42 -6.17 -8.68
N LEU A 259 14.92 -5.92 -7.46
CA LEU A 259 15.72 -5.85 -6.24
C LEU A 259 16.40 -7.18 -5.92
N LEU A 260 15.72 -8.29 -6.16
CA LEU A 260 16.29 -9.63 -5.98
C LEU A 260 17.48 -9.90 -6.91
N GLY A 261 17.50 -9.30 -8.11
CA GLY A 261 18.60 -9.48 -9.05
C GLY A 261 18.89 -10.96 -9.34
N ARG A 262 20.13 -11.42 -9.01
CA ARG A 262 20.53 -12.83 -9.16
C ARG A 262 19.79 -13.79 -8.21
N ASP A 263 19.23 -13.28 -7.12
CA ASP A 263 18.51 -14.07 -6.11
C ASP A 263 17.01 -14.20 -6.43
N VAL A 264 16.62 -14.02 -7.69
CA VAL A 264 15.21 -14.05 -8.16
C VAL A 264 14.47 -15.34 -7.78
N ALA A 265 15.17 -16.44 -7.52
CA ALA A 265 14.60 -17.67 -6.97
C ALA A 265 13.88 -17.47 -5.62
N ARG A 266 14.16 -16.36 -4.91
CA ARG A 266 13.46 -15.99 -3.67
C ARG A 266 12.12 -15.30 -3.87
N LEU A 267 11.75 -14.92 -5.11
CA LEU A 267 10.49 -14.25 -5.39
C LEU A 267 9.25 -15.04 -4.91
N PRO A 268 9.14 -16.35 -5.13
CA PRO A 268 8.05 -17.16 -4.60
C PRO A 268 7.92 -17.12 -3.07
N LEU A 269 9.03 -16.96 -2.35
CA LEU A 269 9.03 -16.84 -0.88
C LEU A 269 8.29 -15.57 -0.44
N ALA A 270 8.59 -14.45 -1.10
CA ALA A 270 7.95 -13.18 -0.83
C ALA A 270 6.44 -13.24 -1.12
N VAL A 271 6.04 -13.88 -2.22
CA VAL A 271 4.63 -14.08 -2.57
C VAL A 271 3.91 -14.89 -1.48
N VAL A 272 4.46 -16.01 -1.05
CA VAL A 272 3.87 -16.80 0.04
C VAL A 272 3.76 -15.97 1.32
N TRP A 273 4.79 -15.19 1.66
CA TRP A 273 4.78 -14.33 2.83
C TRP A 273 3.70 -13.25 2.75
N LEU A 274 3.58 -12.54 1.61
CA LEU A 274 2.57 -11.52 1.36
C LEU A 274 1.15 -12.01 1.64
N PHE A 275 0.82 -13.21 1.19
CA PHE A 275 -0.52 -13.77 1.36
C PHE A 275 -0.79 -14.43 2.72
N THR A 276 0.25 -14.71 3.49
CA THR A 276 0.12 -15.42 4.78
C THR A 276 0.32 -14.53 6.00
N TRP A 277 1.01 -13.40 5.86
CA TRP A 277 1.20 -12.43 6.94
C TRP A 277 -0.10 -11.68 7.30
N PRO A 278 -0.27 -11.16 8.55
CA PRO A 278 -1.36 -10.26 8.89
C PRO A 278 -1.38 -9.00 8.03
N GLY A 279 -2.54 -8.61 7.55
CA GLY A 279 -2.74 -7.43 6.70
C GLY A 279 -3.49 -7.78 5.41
N VAL A 280 -3.67 -6.81 4.56
CA VAL A 280 -4.30 -6.92 3.23
C VAL A 280 -3.19 -7.02 2.18
N PRO A 281 -3.05 -8.16 1.48
CA PRO A 281 -2.06 -8.26 0.41
C PRO A 281 -2.44 -7.34 -0.76
N CYS A 282 -1.53 -6.47 -1.12
CA CYS A 282 -1.60 -5.63 -2.31
C CYS A 282 -0.65 -6.17 -3.37
N ILE A 283 -1.16 -6.35 -4.58
CA ILE A 283 -0.37 -6.72 -5.74
C ILE A 283 -0.21 -5.47 -6.60
N TYR A 284 1.03 -4.99 -6.76
CA TYR A 284 1.29 -3.98 -7.76
C TYR A 284 1.17 -4.63 -9.14
N TYR A 285 0.43 -4.01 -10.07
CA TYR A 285 0.13 -4.61 -11.37
C TYR A 285 1.40 -5.10 -12.07
N GLY A 286 1.35 -6.31 -12.60
CA GLY A 286 2.48 -6.93 -13.30
C GLY A 286 3.40 -7.77 -12.42
N ASP A 287 3.37 -7.65 -11.09
CA ASP A 287 4.14 -8.51 -10.19
C ASP A 287 3.71 -9.98 -10.35
N GLU A 288 2.41 -10.19 -10.52
CA GLU A 288 1.82 -11.51 -10.68
C GLU A 288 2.29 -12.24 -11.95
N VAL A 289 2.78 -11.48 -12.92
CA VAL A 289 3.36 -12.01 -14.19
C VAL A 289 4.86 -11.82 -14.28
N GLY A 290 5.50 -11.40 -13.18
CA GLY A 290 6.94 -11.27 -13.07
C GLY A 290 7.52 -10.07 -13.82
N LEU A 291 6.79 -8.96 -13.93
CA LEU A 291 7.29 -7.72 -14.51
C LEU A 291 8.45 -7.19 -13.65
N ASP A 292 9.51 -6.73 -14.31
CA ASP A 292 10.65 -6.08 -13.69
C ASP A 292 10.62 -4.56 -13.89
N GLY A 293 11.39 -3.81 -13.14
CA GLY A 293 11.56 -2.37 -13.29
C GLY A 293 12.44 -1.79 -12.20
N LYS A 294 13.33 -0.88 -12.57
CA LYS A 294 14.06 -0.05 -11.60
C LYS A 294 13.09 0.94 -10.94
N ASN A 295 13.58 1.78 -10.03
CA ASN A 295 12.79 2.83 -9.41
C ASN A 295 12.10 3.73 -10.46
N ASP A 296 11.18 4.56 -9.99
CA ASP A 296 10.42 5.50 -10.82
C ASP A 296 11.33 6.26 -11.83
N PRO A 297 10.93 6.40 -13.11
CA PRO A 297 9.67 5.93 -13.72
C PRO A 297 9.71 4.49 -14.26
N PHE A 298 10.82 3.78 -14.15
CA PHE A 298 11.02 2.48 -14.80
C PHE A 298 10.20 1.33 -14.18
N CYS A 299 9.70 1.49 -12.96
CA CYS A 299 8.76 0.56 -12.33
C CYS A 299 7.36 0.60 -12.96
N ARG A 300 7.03 1.68 -13.72
CA ARG A 300 5.70 1.94 -14.31
C ARG A 300 5.60 1.49 -15.77
N LYS A 301 6.28 0.40 -16.13
CA LYS A 301 6.20 -0.17 -17.49
C LYS A 301 4.77 -0.61 -17.83
N PRO A 302 4.38 -0.56 -19.12
CA PRO A 302 3.11 -1.14 -19.56
C PRO A 302 2.99 -2.63 -19.20
N PHE A 303 1.77 -3.06 -18.85
CA PHE A 303 1.51 -4.47 -18.58
C PHE A 303 1.78 -5.33 -19.82
N PRO A 304 2.50 -6.46 -19.68
CA PRO A 304 2.80 -7.35 -20.81
C PRO A 304 1.60 -8.23 -21.15
N TRP A 305 0.70 -7.74 -22.02
CA TRP A 305 -0.52 -8.45 -22.42
C TRP A 305 -0.24 -9.74 -23.23
N GLN A 306 0.95 -9.87 -23.79
CA GLN A 306 1.37 -11.08 -24.51
C GLN A 306 1.73 -12.16 -23.50
N VAL A 307 0.98 -13.27 -23.52
CA VAL A 307 1.10 -14.36 -22.53
C VAL A 307 2.50 -14.97 -22.50
N GLU A 308 3.18 -15.04 -23.64
CA GLU A 308 4.55 -15.53 -23.78
C GLU A 308 5.60 -14.66 -23.08
N LYS A 309 5.27 -13.45 -22.69
CA LYS A 309 6.11 -12.54 -21.89
C LYS A 309 5.83 -12.63 -20.39
N GLN A 310 4.86 -13.44 -19.99
CA GLN A 310 4.44 -13.59 -18.61
C GLN A 310 5.06 -14.82 -17.96
N ASP A 311 5.41 -14.72 -16.70
CA ASP A 311 5.82 -15.87 -15.89
C ASP A 311 4.57 -16.65 -15.45
N SER A 312 4.23 -17.69 -16.20
CA SER A 312 3.05 -18.50 -15.94
C SER A 312 3.12 -19.29 -14.63
N ALA A 313 4.33 -19.68 -14.19
CA ALA A 313 4.53 -20.40 -12.92
C ALA A 313 4.26 -19.48 -11.73
N LEU A 314 4.80 -18.25 -11.80
CA LEU A 314 4.56 -17.22 -10.80
C LEU A 314 3.07 -16.83 -10.75
N PHE A 315 2.45 -16.60 -11.91
CA PHE A 315 1.01 -16.30 -11.99
C PHE A 315 0.16 -17.40 -11.33
N ALA A 316 0.46 -18.66 -11.63
CA ALA A 316 -0.23 -19.79 -10.99
C ALA A 316 0.00 -19.82 -9.45
N LEU A 317 1.17 -19.43 -8.96
CA LEU A 317 1.42 -19.30 -7.52
C LEU A 317 0.52 -18.21 -6.90
N TYR A 318 0.45 -17.03 -7.50
CA TYR A 318 -0.46 -15.97 -7.04
C TYR A 318 -1.91 -16.46 -6.98
N GLN A 319 -2.39 -17.15 -8.01
CA GLN A 319 -3.74 -17.71 -8.03
C GLN A 319 -3.97 -18.71 -6.89
N ARG A 320 -3.03 -19.62 -6.63
CA ARG A 320 -3.13 -20.59 -5.52
C ARG A 320 -3.14 -19.90 -4.16
N MET A 321 -2.27 -18.89 -3.97
CA MET A 321 -2.19 -18.17 -2.70
C MET A 321 -3.43 -17.31 -2.45
N ILE A 322 -3.99 -16.67 -3.48
CA ILE A 322 -5.28 -15.95 -3.42
C ILE A 322 -6.40 -16.93 -3.01
N ALA A 323 -6.47 -18.09 -3.67
CA ALA A 323 -7.48 -19.10 -3.38
C ALA A 323 -7.35 -19.64 -1.94
N LEU A 324 -6.12 -19.91 -1.49
CA LEU A 324 -5.85 -20.36 -0.13
C LEU A 324 -6.30 -19.32 0.89
N ARG A 325 -5.92 -18.05 0.70
CA ARG A 325 -6.31 -16.97 1.62
C ARG A 325 -7.83 -16.73 1.64
N LYS A 326 -8.50 -16.77 0.48
CA LYS A 326 -9.97 -16.67 0.42
C LYS A 326 -10.67 -17.76 1.22
N LYS A 327 -10.15 -18.98 1.21
CA LYS A 327 -10.71 -20.12 1.95
C LYS A 327 -10.35 -20.12 3.44
N SER A 328 -9.21 -19.53 3.83
CA SER A 328 -8.73 -19.56 5.20
C SER A 328 -9.16 -18.33 6.00
N GLN A 329 -9.99 -18.52 7.01
CA GLN A 329 -10.33 -17.45 7.95
C GLN A 329 -9.12 -17.08 8.83
N ALA A 330 -8.28 -18.06 9.21
CA ALA A 330 -7.07 -17.81 9.99
C ALA A 330 -6.11 -16.87 9.25
N LEU A 331 -5.93 -17.01 7.93
CA LEU A 331 -5.12 -16.07 7.15
C LEU A 331 -5.73 -14.67 7.05
N ARG A 332 -7.06 -14.56 7.01
CA ARG A 332 -7.75 -13.27 6.87
C ARG A 332 -7.96 -12.51 8.18
N ARG A 333 -8.20 -13.23 9.30
CA ARG A 333 -8.64 -12.65 10.58
C ARG A 333 -7.88 -13.17 11.79
N GLY A 334 -7.03 -14.19 11.62
CA GLY A 334 -6.36 -14.86 12.72
C GLY A 334 -5.18 -14.06 13.28
N GLY A 335 -4.84 -14.35 14.53
CA GLY A 335 -3.59 -13.93 15.14
C GLY A 335 -2.38 -14.54 14.44
N CYS A 336 -1.19 -14.02 14.75
CA CYS A 336 0.07 -14.51 14.22
C CYS A 336 1.09 -14.64 15.34
N GLN A 337 1.72 -15.81 15.44
CA GLN A 337 2.82 -16.05 16.36
C GLN A 337 4.02 -16.60 15.60
N VAL A 338 5.17 -15.97 15.78
CA VAL A 338 6.46 -16.49 15.32
C VAL A 338 6.86 -17.64 16.24
N LEU A 339 7.24 -18.76 15.64
CA LEU A 339 7.64 -19.97 16.35
C LEU A 339 9.15 -20.22 16.27
N TYR A 340 9.76 -19.78 15.18
CA TYR A 340 11.19 -19.93 14.91
C TYR A 340 11.68 -18.81 14.00
N ALA A 341 12.82 -18.22 14.33
CA ALA A 341 13.48 -17.24 13.49
C ALA A 341 14.99 -17.29 13.79
N GLU A 342 15.72 -18.09 13.04
CA GLU A 342 17.17 -18.20 13.14
C GLU A 342 17.79 -18.27 11.74
N ASP A 343 18.93 -17.62 11.56
CA ASP A 343 19.71 -17.56 10.32
C ASP A 343 18.88 -17.18 9.08
N ASN A 344 18.51 -18.17 8.30
CA ASN A 344 17.81 -18.02 7.02
C ASN A 344 16.35 -18.52 7.06
N VAL A 345 15.87 -18.93 8.22
CA VAL A 345 14.54 -19.57 8.36
C VAL A 345 13.63 -18.77 9.24
N VAL A 346 12.40 -18.56 8.79
CA VAL A 346 11.29 -18.02 9.57
C VAL A 346 10.15 -19.02 9.57
N VAL A 347 9.63 -19.32 10.75
CA VAL A 347 8.41 -20.13 10.90
C VAL A 347 7.41 -19.39 11.78
N PHE A 348 6.18 -19.25 11.30
CA PHE A 348 5.09 -18.64 12.06
C PHE A 348 3.78 -19.39 11.87
N VAL A 349 2.87 -19.23 12.81
CA VAL A 349 1.54 -19.83 12.76
C VAL A 349 0.46 -18.75 12.79
N ARG A 350 -0.54 -18.88 11.91
CA ARG A 350 -1.76 -18.08 11.92
C ARG A 350 -2.85 -18.89 12.61
N VAL A 351 -3.59 -18.23 13.49
CA VAL A 351 -4.54 -18.93 14.39
C VAL A 351 -5.87 -18.19 14.44
N LEU A 352 -6.96 -18.90 14.18
CA LEU A 352 -8.32 -18.43 14.46
C LEU A 352 -9.17 -19.61 14.92
N ASN A 353 -9.69 -19.53 16.14
CA ASN A 353 -10.44 -20.62 16.76
C ASN A 353 -9.66 -21.95 16.70
N GLN A 354 -10.17 -22.93 15.97
CA GLN A 354 -9.51 -24.22 15.76
C GLN A 354 -8.65 -24.26 14.49
N GLN A 355 -8.79 -23.28 13.58
CA GLN A 355 -8.00 -23.25 12.36
C GLN A 355 -6.57 -22.79 12.63
N ARG A 356 -5.61 -23.54 12.10
CA ARG A 356 -4.17 -23.26 12.17
C ARG A 356 -3.60 -23.27 10.75
N VAL A 357 -2.77 -22.29 10.45
CA VAL A 357 -1.96 -22.27 9.23
C VAL A 357 -0.51 -22.05 9.63
N LEU A 358 0.31 -23.07 9.43
CA LEU A 358 1.75 -23.03 9.68
C LEU A 358 2.46 -22.64 8.39
N VAL A 359 3.38 -21.68 8.47
CA VAL A 359 4.14 -21.17 7.34
C VAL A 359 5.62 -21.24 7.68
N ALA A 360 6.41 -21.82 6.80
CA ALA A 360 7.87 -21.82 6.89
C ALA A 360 8.48 -21.21 5.63
N ILE A 361 9.41 -20.30 5.83
CA ILE A 361 10.18 -19.60 4.80
C ILE A 361 11.66 -19.91 5.03
N ASN A 362 12.31 -20.52 4.06
CA ASN A 362 13.76 -20.76 4.07
C ASN A 362 14.40 -20.06 2.86
N ARG A 363 15.22 -19.03 3.08
CA ARG A 363 15.96 -18.34 2.01
C ARG A 363 17.35 -18.91 1.76
N GLY A 364 17.80 -19.88 2.58
CA GLY A 364 19.13 -20.48 2.56
C GLY A 364 19.15 -21.90 1.97
N GLU A 365 20.16 -22.64 2.36
CA GLU A 365 20.34 -24.05 2.00
C GLU A 365 19.25 -24.94 2.64
N ALA A 366 19.15 -26.18 2.17
CA ALA A 366 18.25 -27.16 2.77
C ALA A 366 18.61 -27.43 4.23
N CYS A 367 17.60 -27.49 5.11
CA CYS A 367 17.84 -27.64 6.53
C CYS A 367 16.69 -28.38 7.24
N GLU A 368 16.96 -28.82 8.45
CA GLU A 368 15.96 -29.32 9.38
C GLU A 368 15.81 -28.35 10.56
N VAL A 369 14.57 -28.10 10.95
CA VAL A 369 14.22 -27.22 12.08
C VAL A 369 13.37 -27.98 13.06
N VAL A 370 13.77 -28.03 14.32
CA VAL A 370 12.97 -28.57 15.41
C VAL A 370 12.09 -27.43 15.94
N LEU A 371 10.78 -27.57 15.79
CA LEU A 371 9.84 -26.60 16.30
C LEU A 371 9.72 -26.65 17.82
N PRO A 372 9.58 -25.50 18.49
CA PRO A 372 9.35 -25.49 19.93
C PRO A 372 8.03 -26.17 20.26
N ALA A 373 7.97 -26.82 21.42
CA ALA A 373 6.71 -27.35 21.94
C ALA A 373 5.70 -26.22 22.12
N SER A 374 4.60 -26.26 21.40
CA SER A 374 3.56 -25.24 21.44
C SER A 374 2.17 -25.87 21.35
N PRO A 375 1.22 -25.47 22.20
CA PRO A 375 -0.18 -25.87 22.06
C PRO A 375 -0.79 -25.52 20.70
N LEU A 376 -0.24 -24.50 20.02
CA LEU A 376 -0.70 -24.09 18.69
C LEU A 376 -0.37 -25.12 17.61
N LEU A 377 0.61 -25.98 17.85
CA LEU A 377 1.01 -27.05 16.93
C LEU A 377 0.32 -28.38 17.24
N ASN A 378 -0.38 -28.48 18.37
CA ASN A 378 -1.11 -29.68 18.75
C ASN A 378 -2.42 -29.80 17.95
N VAL A 379 -2.31 -30.29 16.73
CA VAL A 379 -3.42 -30.56 15.81
C VAL A 379 -3.38 -32.02 15.34
N ALA A 380 -4.54 -32.59 15.10
CA ALA A 380 -4.65 -34.00 14.74
C ALA A 380 -3.95 -34.32 13.40
N GLN A 381 -3.97 -33.40 12.47
CA GLN A 381 -3.36 -33.61 11.16
C GLN A 381 -3.04 -32.27 10.48
N TRP A 382 -1.83 -32.18 9.92
CA TRP A 382 -1.39 -31.13 9.02
C TRP A 382 -1.52 -31.57 7.56
N GLN A 383 -2.10 -30.70 6.73
CA GLN A 383 -2.15 -30.89 5.27
C GLN A 383 -1.30 -29.80 4.62
N ARG A 384 -0.31 -30.19 3.83
CA ARG A 384 0.45 -29.25 3.00
C ARG A 384 -0.47 -28.66 1.93
N LYS A 385 -0.47 -27.34 1.82
CA LYS A 385 -1.29 -26.59 0.86
C LYS A 385 -0.45 -25.94 -0.22
N GLU A 386 0.81 -25.60 0.07
CA GLU A 386 1.75 -25.03 -0.89
C GLU A 386 3.18 -25.47 -0.53
N GLY A 387 4.10 -25.50 -1.51
CA GLY A 387 5.51 -25.80 -1.33
C GLY A 387 5.86 -27.28 -1.18
N HIS A 388 7.11 -27.58 -0.79
CA HIS A 388 7.68 -28.95 -0.79
C HIS A 388 8.27 -29.40 0.55
N GLY A 389 8.25 -28.55 1.60
CA GLY A 389 8.72 -28.95 2.93
C GLY A 389 7.93 -30.11 3.52
N GLN A 390 8.52 -30.82 4.47
CA GLN A 390 7.91 -31.90 5.20
C GLN A 390 7.82 -31.55 6.69
N LEU A 391 6.77 -31.99 7.34
CA LEU A 391 6.54 -31.82 8.78
C LEU A 391 6.24 -33.20 9.38
N THR A 392 7.13 -33.66 10.24
CA THR A 392 7.01 -34.97 10.92
C THR A 392 7.44 -34.80 12.38
N ASP A 393 6.57 -35.13 13.31
CA ASP A 393 6.85 -35.13 14.75
C ASP A 393 7.47 -33.81 15.28
N GLY A 394 7.02 -32.67 14.75
CA GLY A 394 7.54 -31.34 15.13
C GLY A 394 8.85 -30.96 14.48
N ILE A 395 9.38 -31.77 13.55
CA ILE A 395 10.56 -31.48 12.75
C ILE A 395 10.12 -31.04 11.36
N LEU A 396 10.61 -29.88 10.92
CA LEU A 396 10.45 -29.36 9.56
C LEU A 396 11.71 -29.69 8.74
N ALA A 397 11.57 -30.47 7.69
CA ALA A 397 12.59 -30.61 6.66
C ALA A 397 12.26 -29.64 5.51
N LEU A 398 13.09 -28.61 5.33
CA LEU A 398 12.88 -27.53 4.38
C LEU A 398 13.89 -27.60 3.24
N PRO A 399 13.46 -27.69 1.99
CA PRO A 399 14.37 -27.54 0.84
C PRO A 399 15.07 -26.18 0.84
N ALA A 400 16.18 -26.08 0.11
CA ALA A 400 16.84 -24.81 -0.15
C ALA A 400 15.88 -23.84 -0.87
N ILE A 401 15.93 -22.57 -0.51
CA ILE A 401 15.15 -21.47 -1.10
C ILE A 401 13.69 -21.90 -1.30
N SER A 402 12.99 -22.14 -0.20
CA SER A 402 11.63 -22.68 -0.22
C SER A 402 10.68 -21.98 0.73
N ALA A 403 9.41 -21.96 0.36
CA ALA A 403 8.32 -21.60 1.25
C ALA A 403 7.30 -22.73 1.26
N THR A 404 6.79 -23.06 2.45
CA THR A 404 5.80 -24.13 2.58
C THR A 404 4.70 -23.72 3.55
N VAL A 405 3.47 -24.07 3.19
CA VAL A 405 2.26 -23.76 3.96
C VAL A 405 1.52 -25.04 4.28
N TRP A 406 1.25 -25.26 5.56
CA TRP A 406 0.38 -26.33 6.04
C TRP A 406 -0.86 -25.72 6.71
N MET A 407 -1.96 -26.43 6.62
CA MET A 407 -3.20 -26.08 7.31
C MET A 407 -3.78 -27.33 7.96
N ASN A 408 -4.29 -27.20 9.18
CA ASN A 408 -5.02 -28.29 9.80
C ASN A 408 -6.42 -28.43 9.19
N ASN A 409 -6.95 -29.64 9.19
CA ASN A 409 -8.37 -29.85 8.91
C ASN A 409 -9.18 -29.35 10.11
N VAL A 410 -10.08 -28.40 9.85
CA VAL A 410 -11.17 -28.07 10.77
C VAL A 410 -12.37 -28.89 10.28
N LEU A 411 -12.78 -29.87 11.06
CA LEU A 411 -14.03 -30.61 10.84
C LEU A 411 -15.22 -29.70 11.14
#